data_ee4395315b636feef8f0e323cbe685cc
#
_entry.id   ee4395315b636feef8f0e323cbe685cc
#
_cell.length_a   1.000
_cell.length_b   1.000
_cell.length_c   1.000
_cell.angle_alpha   90.00
_cell.angle_beta   90.00
_cell.angle_gamma   90.00
#
_symmetry.space_group_name_H-M   'P 1'
#
loop_
_entity.id
_entity.type
_entity.pdbx_description
1 polymer ?
#
loop_
_entity_poly.entity_id
_entity_poly.type
_entity_poly.pdbx_seq_one_letter_code
_entity_poly.pdbx_strand_id
1 'polypeptide(L)'
;AVDMLNEGWDVLNLFDIVRLYDTRQSKSGGKIGSYTIKEAQLIGRGARYCPFVVDDEELKFKRKFDGDISNPNRILETMYFHSKNDSRYISELKNALIETGLQAPDPIILEYRLKDEFKDSDFYKKSYVFSNKRLLKGRDEVHSLEPSMRTKTYYYTALSGKGNIVKLIGDDTANTSTIKTNLKSIKFKDIDYNILFGAIECFEELRFDILKEKYPSLKSMREFLTSDEFLGNSNVEITYSQDEVNGKILFSAVKHALVKVASHVMAIKPEYVGSKEFEPKQLKVILKDKKISLGSIEGNGGKGNSQNNCSNEEYRLDLTNESWYVFNDNYGTSEEKLFVKYFKTNIEPKLKEKNLEYYVVRNERIPELAIYSFEAGERFEPDFLLFVRKQKNEGSLTYQGYVEPKGNQLLENDAWKEVFSMQIEKEHSVTGLFADDYKIIGFPFFNNDNRMDEFEKAINTWMETV
;
A
#
# COMPACT_ATOMS: atom_id res chain seq x y z
N ALA A 1 45.19 -3.47 -14.39
CA ALA A 1 44.17 -2.56 -13.83
C ALA A 1 42.79 -3.19 -13.81
N VAL A 2 42.33 -3.78 -14.93
CA VAL A 2 40.98 -4.37 -15.01
C VAL A 2 40.83 -5.58 -14.08
N ASP A 3 41.82 -6.44 -13.98
CA ASP A 3 41.76 -7.60 -13.08
C ASP A 3 41.73 -7.21 -11.59
N MET A 4 42.39 -6.13 -11.22
CA MET A 4 42.36 -5.59 -9.85
C MET A 4 40.95 -5.04 -9.51
N LEU A 5 40.26 -4.41 -10.44
CA LEU A 5 38.88 -3.95 -10.28
C LEU A 5 37.90 -5.13 -10.15
N ASN A 6 38.20 -6.27 -10.78
CA ASN A 6 37.43 -7.49 -10.63
C ASN A 6 37.64 -8.21 -9.27
N GLU A 7 38.76 -7.92 -8.57
CA GLU A 7 39.11 -8.53 -7.29
C GLU A 7 38.61 -7.79 -6.04
N GLY A 8 37.71 -6.83 -6.18
CA GLY A 8 37.05 -6.20 -5.03
C GLY A 8 37.44 -4.74 -4.76
N TRP A 9 38.19 -4.09 -5.63
CA TRP A 9 38.46 -2.65 -5.53
C TRP A 9 37.23 -1.85 -5.97
N ASP A 10 36.75 -1.02 -5.07
CA ASP A 10 35.67 -0.08 -5.38
C ASP A 10 36.30 1.23 -5.89
N VAL A 11 35.93 1.63 -7.11
CA VAL A 11 36.31 2.91 -7.69
C VAL A 11 35.10 3.85 -7.58
N LEU A 12 35.27 4.90 -6.78
CA LEU A 12 34.18 5.83 -6.49
C LEU A 12 33.86 6.80 -7.65
N ASN A 13 34.84 7.06 -8.53
CA ASN A 13 34.76 8.07 -9.57
C ASN A 13 35.03 7.49 -10.96
N LEU A 14 34.36 6.42 -11.31
CA LEU A 14 34.49 5.79 -12.63
C LEU A 14 33.40 6.35 -13.57
N PHE A 15 33.83 7.15 -14.53
CA PHE A 15 32.94 7.80 -15.50
C PHE A 15 32.95 7.11 -16.88
N ASP A 16 34.11 6.56 -17.28
CA ASP A 16 34.28 5.95 -18.59
C ASP A 16 34.99 4.61 -18.47
N ILE A 17 34.43 3.62 -19.14
CA ILE A 17 35.06 2.32 -19.38
C ILE A 17 35.20 2.13 -20.88
N VAL A 18 36.41 1.94 -21.37
CA VAL A 18 36.70 1.69 -22.78
C VAL A 18 37.14 0.25 -22.97
N ARG A 19 36.37 -0.51 -23.75
CA ARG A 19 36.69 -1.89 -24.13
C ARG A 19 37.60 -1.87 -25.33
N LEU A 20 38.83 -2.33 -25.15
CA LEU A 20 39.87 -2.31 -26.21
C LEU A 20 39.97 -3.60 -27.02
N TYR A 21 39.21 -4.64 -26.65
CA TYR A 21 39.31 -5.96 -27.28
C TYR A 21 38.27 -6.15 -28.39
N ASP A 22 38.66 -6.82 -29.44
CA ASP A 22 37.70 -7.42 -30.38
C ASP A 22 37.00 -8.62 -29.72
N THR A 23 35.82 -8.94 -30.25
CA THR A 23 34.89 -9.92 -29.66
C THR A 23 35.55 -11.24 -29.28
N ARG A 24 35.49 -11.59 -27.99
CA ARG A 24 35.60 -12.98 -27.54
C ARG A 24 34.19 -13.54 -27.51
N GLN A 25 33.83 -14.32 -28.56
CA GLN A 25 32.49 -14.87 -28.72
C GLN A 25 32.19 -15.88 -27.61
N SER A 26 30.97 -15.88 -27.09
CA SER A 26 30.41 -17.00 -26.37
C SER A 26 30.44 -18.26 -27.23
N LYS A 27 30.77 -19.39 -26.65
CA LYS A 27 30.67 -20.69 -27.30
C LYS A 27 29.21 -20.96 -27.67
N SER A 28 28.96 -21.45 -28.88
CA SER A 28 27.67 -21.92 -29.36
C SER A 28 26.93 -22.72 -28.28
N GLY A 29 25.76 -22.19 -27.77
CA GLY A 29 24.96 -22.86 -26.76
C GLY A 29 24.13 -21.96 -25.86
N GLY A 30 24.02 -20.65 -26.13
CA GLY A 30 23.10 -19.75 -25.45
C GLY A 30 23.48 -19.33 -24.01
N LYS A 31 24.66 -19.76 -23.52
CA LYS A 31 25.17 -19.32 -22.20
C LYS A 31 26.03 -18.07 -22.36
N ILE A 32 25.81 -17.10 -21.48
CA ILE A 32 26.60 -15.87 -21.40
C ILE A 32 28.06 -16.20 -21.10
N GLY A 33 28.99 -15.56 -21.83
CA GLY A 33 30.41 -15.76 -21.64
C GLY A 33 30.88 -15.23 -20.27
N SER A 34 31.79 -15.95 -19.62
CA SER A 34 32.35 -15.56 -18.31
C SER A 34 33.00 -14.18 -18.32
N TYR A 35 33.55 -13.76 -19.46
CA TYR A 35 34.12 -12.42 -19.64
C TYR A 35 33.05 -11.35 -19.67
N THR A 36 31.91 -11.60 -20.33
CA THR A 36 30.78 -10.65 -20.40
C THR A 36 30.16 -10.46 -19.01
N ILE A 37 30.09 -11.54 -18.21
CA ILE A 37 29.65 -11.45 -16.80
C ILE A 37 30.60 -10.57 -15.98
N LYS A 38 31.91 -10.74 -16.13
CA LYS A 38 32.92 -9.90 -15.47
C LYS A 38 32.82 -8.42 -15.89
N GLU A 39 32.57 -8.16 -17.17
CA GLU A 39 32.35 -6.81 -17.69
C GLU A 39 31.07 -6.19 -17.11
N ALA A 40 29.98 -6.97 -17.02
CA ALA A 40 28.75 -6.54 -16.37
C ALA A 40 28.98 -6.21 -14.89
N GLN A 41 29.73 -7.04 -14.16
CA GLN A 41 30.10 -6.77 -12.76
C GLN A 41 30.94 -5.51 -12.61
N LEU A 42 31.89 -5.26 -13.54
CA LEU A 42 32.70 -4.05 -13.55
C LEU A 42 31.83 -2.80 -13.76
N ILE A 43 30.90 -2.85 -14.72
CA ILE A 43 29.90 -1.80 -14.94
C ILE A 43 29.10 -1.54 -13.67
N GLY A 44 28.65 -2.59 -12.99
CA GLY A 44 27.89 -2.48 -11.75
C GLY A 44 28.65 -1.83 -10.61
N ARG A 45 29.95 -2.06 -10.52
CA ARG A 45 30.81 -1.39 -9.53
C ARG A 45 30.95 0.10 -9.81
N GLY A 46 31.15 0.49 -11.08
CA GLY A 46 31.20 1.90 -11.46
C GLY A 46 29.88 2.64 -11.30
N ALA A 47 28.77 1.95 -11.50
CA ALA A 47 27.44 2.55 -11.42
C ALA A 47 26.89 2.73 -9.99
N ARG A 48 27.52 2.10 -8.97
CA ARG A 48 27.02 2.10 -7.59
C ARG A 48 27.23 3.40 -6.82
N TYR A 49 28.27 4.11 -7.12
CA TYR A 49 28.71 5.21 -6.28
C TYR A 49 28.41 6.56 -6.91
N CYS A 50 27.74 7.38 -6.15
CA CYS A 50 27.49 8.78 -6.50
C CYS A 50 28.04 9.65 -5.36
N PRO A 51 29.40 9.78 -5.22
CA PRO A 51 30.03 10.37 -4.04
C PRO A 51 29.92 11.90 -4.01
N PHE A 52 29.00 12.48 -4.73
CA PHE A 52 28.84 13.92 -4.89
C PHE A 52 27.80 14.46 -3.90
N VAL A 53 28.13 15.60 -3.30
CA VAL A 53 27.19 16.42 -2.55
C VAL A 53 26.73 17.54 -3.47
N VAL A 54 25.42 17.70 -3.62
CA VAL A 54 24.83 18.79 -4.41
C VAL A 54 24.20 19.79 -3.47
N ASP A 55 23.20 19.41 -2.70
CA ASP A 55 22.49 20.29 -1.77
C ASP A 55 22.40 19.72 -0.35
N ASP A 56 22.54 18.41 -0.19
CA ASP A 56 22.36 17.69 1.08
C ASP A 56 23.42 16.59 1.26
N GLU A 57 24.17 16.64 2.36
CA GLU A 57 25.19 15.63 2.69
C GLU A 57 24.61 14.23 2.95
N GLU A 58 23.36 14.12 3.42
CA GLU A 58 22.70 12.84 3.64
C GLU A 58 22.48 12.07 2.34
N LEU A 59 22.46 12.76 1.20
CA LEU A 59 22.29 12.18 -0.12
C LEU A 59 23.62 11.86 -0.83
N LYS A 60 24.76 12.01 -0.17
CA LYS A 60 26.10 11.90 -0.77
C LYS A 60 26.32 10.63 -1.61
N PHE A 61 25.85 9.49 -1.15
CA PHE A 61 26.01 8.21 -1.84
C PHE A 61 24.70 7.66 -2.46
N LYS A 62 23.72 8.54 -2.66
CA LYS A 62 22.47 8.20 -3.30
C LYS A 62 22.37 8.85 -4.67
N ARG A 63 21.65 8.24 -5.58
CA ARG A 63 21.30 8.84 -6.87
C ARG A 63 20.28 9.96 -6.64
N LYS A 64 20.53 11.12 -7.24
CA LYS A 64 19.80 12.37 -6.98
C LYS A 64 18.95 12.82 -8.15
N PHE A 65 19.34 12.42 -9.38
CA PHE A 65 18.77 12.96 -10.61
C PHE A 65 17.95 11.94 -11.41
N ASP A 66 17.57 10.81 -10.81
CA ASP A 66 16.73 9.79 -11.49
C ASP A 66 15.34 10.32 -11.85
N GLY A 67 14.78 11.21 -11.04
CA GLY A 67 13.49 11.86 -11.28
C GLY A 67 13.53 13.09 -12.19
N ASP A 68 14.73 13.65 -12.45
CA ASP A 68 14.92 14.84 -13.29
C ASP A 68 15.94 14.58 -14.40
N ILE A 69 15.44 14.00 -15.49
CA ILE A 69 16.25 13.57 -16.65
C ILE A 69 16.92 14.74 -17.36
N SER A 70 16.35 15.94 -17.23
CA SER A 70 16.86 17.16 -17.88
C SER A 70 17.91 17.91 -17.08
N ASN A 71 18.18 17.51 -15.85
CA ASN A 71 19.15 18.18 -14.97
C ASN A 71 20.58 18.04 -15.51
N PRO A 72 21.32 19.16 -15.73
CA PRO A 72 22.68 19.11 -16.26
C PRO A 72 23.66 18.36 -15.33
N ASN A 73 23.42 18.36 -14.01
CA ASN A 73 24.25 17.65 -13.03
C ASN A 73 24.10 16.12 -13.12
N ARG A 74 23.15 15.61 -13.88
CA ARG A 74 23.01 14.18 -14.13
C ARG A 74 24.24 13.53 -14.73
N ILE A 75 25.09 14.29 -15.41
CA ILE A 75 26.38 13.82 -15.92
C ILE A 75 27.28 13.27 -14.81
N LEU A 76 27.17 13.78 -13.59
CA LEU A 76 27.94 13.30 -12.42
C LEU A 76 27.53 11.89 -11.97
N GLU A 77 26.33 11.45 -12.33
CA GLU A 77 25.78 10.12 -12.03
C GLU A 77 25.76 9.20 -13.25
N THR A 78 26.32 9.66 -14.38
CA THR A 78 26.33 8.91 -15.64
C THR A 78 27.70 8.28 -15.84
N MET A 79 27.71 6.98 -16.11
CA MET A 79 28.90 6.25 -16.53
C MET A 79 28.75 5.81 -17.99
N TYR A 80 29.79 6.01 -18.77
CA TYR A 80 29.83 5.64 -20.17
C TYR A 80 30.63 4.36 -20.37
N PHE A 81 30.04 3.39 -21.06
CA PHE A 81 30.71 2.17 -21.47
C PHE A 81 30.89 2.17 -23.00
N HIS A 82 32.15 2.26 -23.44
CA HIS A 82 32.50 2.33 -24.85
C HIS A 82 32.91 0.95 -25.34
N SER A 83 32.22 0.44 -26.34
CA SER A 83 32.55 -0.81 -27.01
C SER A 83 32.43 -0.69 -28.54
N LYS A 84 33.00 -1.64 -29.27
CA LYS A 84 32.73 -1.77 -30.71
C LYS A 84 31.25 -2.05 -30.92
N ASN A 85 30.68 -1.48 -31.98
CA ASN A 85 29.27 -1.72 -32.30
C ASN A 85 29.07 -3.13 -32.87
N ASP A 86 28.93 -4.11 -31.96
CA ASP A 86 28.64 -5.51 -32.26
C ASP A 86 27.30 -5.87 -31.61
N SER A 87 26.29 -6.07 -32.40
CA SER A 87 24.92 -6.34 -31.92
C SER A 87 24.81 -7.60 -31.06
N ARG A 88 25.61 -8.63 -31.32
CA ARG A 88 25.63 -9.87 -30.53
C ARG A 88 26.20 -9.61 -29.13
N TYR A 89 27.35 -8.91 -29.08
CA TYR A 89 27.97 -8.57 -27.83
C TYR A 89 27.09 -7.64 -27.00
N ILE A 90 26.47 -6.63 -27.60
CA ILE A 90 25.57 -5.71 -26.90
C ILE A 90 24.38 -6.47 -26.31
N SER A 91 23.79 -7.41 -27.06
CA SER A 91 22.71 -8.28 -26.57
C SER A 91 23.18 -9.18 -25.41
N GLU A 92 24.37 -9.79 -25.54
CA GLU A 92 24.94 -10.63 -24.49
C GLU A 92 25.26 -9.83 -23.21
N LEU A 93 25.83 -8.63 -23.34
CA LEU A 93 26.09 -7.73 -22.21
C LEU A 93 24.81 -7.31 -21.52
N LYS A 94 23.76 -6.98 -22.27
CA LYS A 94 22.45 -6.64 -21.72
C LYS A 94 21.87 -7.81 -20.90
N ASN A 95 21.96 -9.03 -21.43
CA ASN A 95 21.53 -10.22 -20.70
C ASN A 95 22.38 -10.44 -19.42
N ALA A 96 23.70 -10.21 -19.49
CA ALA A 96 24.57 -10.31 -18.33
C ALA A 96 24.24 -9.26 -17.25
N LEU A 97 23.90 -8.04 -17.64
CA LEU A 97 23.46 -6.99 -16.72
C LEU A 97 22.14 -7.35 -16.04
N ILE A 98 21.22 -7.99 -16.76
CA ILE A 98 19.96 -8.50 -16.20
C ILE A 98 20.20 -9.67 -15.24
N GLU A 99 21.01 -10.68 -15.62
CA GLU A 99 21.35 -11.82 -14.75
C GLU A 99 22.07 -11.40 -13.46
N THR A 100 22.91 -10.37 -13.55
CA THR A 100 23.62 -9.83 -12.38
C THR A 100 22.76 -8.88 -11.54
N GLY A 101 21.51 -8.62 -11.94
CA GLY A 101 20.58 -7.71 -11.25
C GLY A 101 20.94 -6.23 -11.35
N LEU A 102 21.81 -5.85 -12.28
CA LEU A 102 22.25 -4.47 -12.51
C LEU A 102 21.31 -3.70 -13.44
N GLN A 103 20.58 -4.41 -14.28
CA GLN A 103 19.56 -3.86 -15.15
C GLN A 103 18.28 -4.67 -15.01
N ALA A 104 17.15 -3.99 -14.89
CA ALA A 104 15.87 -4.64 -15.01
C ALA A 104 15.65 -5.16 -16.45
N PRO A 105 15.01 -6.31 -16.65
CA PRO A 105 14.62 -6.75 -17.99
C PRO A 105 13.73 -5.71 -18.64
N ASP A 106 13.76 -5.65 -19.97
CA ASP A 106 12.86 -4.77 -20.71
C ASP A 106 11.42 -5.09 -20.34
N PRO A 107 10.62 -4.09 -19.99
CA PRO A 107 9.25 -4.33 -19.62
C PRO A 107 8.46 -4.89 -20.82
N ILE A 108 7.68 -5.91 -20.55
CA ILE A 108 6.74 -6.45 -21.51
C ILE A 108 5.51 -5.57 -21.49
N ILE A 109 5.17 -4.95 -22.61
CA ILE A 109 4.01 -4.06 -22.71
C ILE A 109 2.80 -4.89 -23.16
N LEU A 110 1.80 -4.98 -22.30
CA LEU A 110 0.51 -5.56 -22.61
C LEU A 110 -0.49 -4.45 -22.92
N GLU A 111 -1.26 -4.63 -23.99
CA GLU A 111 -2.26 -3.65 -24.42
C GLU A 111 -3.67 -4.19 -24.23
N TYR A 112 -4.40 -3.61 -23.31
CA TYR A 112 -5.84 -3.79 -23.16
C TYR A 112 -6.56 -2.72 -23.96
N ARG A 113 -7.15 -3.12 -25.09
CA ARG A 113 -7.94 -2.24 -25.95
C ARG A 113 -9.41 -2.62 -25.82
N LEU A 114 -10.25 -1.66 -25.54
CA LEU A 114 -11.69 -1.85 -25.61
C LEU A 114 -12.11 -2.15 -27.04
N LYS A 115 -12.98 -3.14 -27.21
CA LYS A 115 -13.53 -3.49 -28.53
C LYS A 115 -14.39 -2.35 -29.07
N ASP A 116 -14.32 -2.10 -30.35
CA ASP A 116 -15.06 -1.02 -30.99
C ASP A 116 -16.57 -1.21 -30.87
N GLU A 117 -17.06 -2.46 -31.00
CA GLU A 117 -18.47 -2.82 -30.77
C GLU A 117 -18.95 -2.40 -29.37
N PHE A 118 -18.10 -2.60 -28.35
CA PHE A 118 -18.42 -2.17 -26.99
C PHE A 118 -18.40 -0.65 -26.86
N LYS A 119 -17.39 0.03 -27.43
CA LYS A 119 -17.31 1.51 -27.45
C LYS A 119 -18.53 2.14 -28.12
N ASP A 120 -19.07 1.48 -29.14
CA ASP A 120 -20.24 1.95 -29.89
C ASP A 120 -21.56 1.64 -29.20
N SER A 121 -21.59 0.73 -28.22
CA SER A 121 -22.81 0.36 -27.51
C SER A 121 -23.41 1.52 -26.69
N ASP A 122 -24.72 1.52 -26.57
CA ASP A 122 -25.46 2.43 -25.67
C ASP A 122 -25.08 2.18 -24.22
N PHE A 123 -24.75 0.94 -23.87
CA PHE A 123 -24.31 0.57 -22.54
C PHE A 123 -23.05 1.35 -22.15
N TYR A 124 -21.99 1.30 -22.95
CA TYR A 124 -20.75 2.03 -22.67
C TYR A 124 -20.95 3.54 -22.61
N LYS A 125 -21.77 4.10 -23.51
CA LYS A 125 -21.98 5.55 -23.65
C LYS A 125 -22.80 6.14 -22.52
N LYS A 126 -23.78 5.42 -21.98
CA LYS A 126 -24.84 5.95 -21.10
C LYS A 126 -24.81 5.36 -19.68
N SER A 127 -24.23 4.17 -19.48
CA SER A 127 -24.27 3.47 -18.19
C SER A 127 -23.25 4.01 -17.19
N TYR A 128 -23.46 3.65 -15.94
CA TYR A 128 -22.64 4.02 -14.80
C TYR A 128 -22.01 2.78 -14.16
N VAL A 129 -20.85 2.98 -13.54
CA VAL A 129 -20.24 2.06 -12.58
C VAL A 129 -20.31 2.71 -11.21
N PHE A 130 -20.57 1.91 -10.20
CA PHE A 130 -20.72 2.36 -8.83
C PHE A 130 -19.56 1.88 -7.98
N SER A 131 -19.07 2.74 -7.12
CA SER A 131 -18.08 2.41 -6.09
C SER A 131 -18.32 3.26 -4.86
N ASN A 132 -17.93 2.76 -3.69
CA ASN A 132 -18.05 3.48 -2.44
C ASN A 132 -16.76 4.27 -2.11
N LYS A 133 -16.82 5.08 -1.07
CA LYS A 133 -15.67 5.89 -0.60
C LYS A 133 -15.13 5.37 0.71
N ARG A 134 -13.84 5.58 0.92
CA ARG A 134 -13.19 5.43 2.21
C ARG A 134 -13.42 6.68 3.04
N LEU A 135 -14.03 6.55 4.20
CA LEU A 135 -14.33 7.63 5.12
C LEU A 135 -13.50 7.48 6.39
N LEU A 136 -13.11 8.61 6.96
CA LEU A 136 -12.50 8.60 8.30
C LEU A 136 -13.60 8.21 9.30
N LYS A 137 -13.34 7.20 10.11
CA LYS A 137 -14.25 6.77 11.17
C LYS A 137 -14.32 7.85 12.24
N GLY A 138 -15.52 8.33 12.51
CA GLY A 138 -15.74 9.27 13.61
C GLY A 138 -15.32 8.65 14.96
N ARG A 139 -14.72 9.46 15.80
CA ARG A 139 -14.34 9.05 17.18
C ARG A 139 -15.30 9.60 18.22
N ASP A 140 -16.54 9.88 17.84
CA ASP A 140 -17.55 10.50 18.70
C ASP A 140 -17.88 9.67 19.96
N GLU A 141 -17.65 8.36 19.89
CA GLU A 141 -17.82 7.43 21.01
C GLU A 141 -16.61 7.39 21.97
N VAL A 142 -15.50 8.06 21.62
CA VAL A 142 -14.30 8.10 22.48
C VAL A 142 -14.39 9.28 23.44
N HIS A 143 -14.77 8.99 24.68
CA HIS A 143 -15.00 10.00 25.71
C HIS A 143 -13.87 10.12 26.72
N SER A 144 -12.85 9.27 26.68
CA SER A 144 -11.79 9.21 27.65
C SER A 144 -10.47 8.68 27.08
N LEU A 145 -9.38 8.89 27.81
CA LEU A 145 -8.14 8.15 27.60
C LEU A 145 -8.33 6.67 27.92
N GLU A 146 -7.48 5.83 27.35
CA GLU A 146 -7.44 4.41 27.71
C GLU A 146 -7.18 4.20 29.21
N PRO A 147 -7.78 3.17 29.85
CA PRO A 147 -7.59 2.91 31.28
C PRO A 147 -6.13 2.84 31.72
N SER A 148 -5.26 2.26 30.85
CA SER A 148 -3.82 2.16 31.09
C SER A 148 -3.11 3.51 31.20
N MET A 149 -3.66 4.55 30.58
CA MET A 149 -3.11 5.90 30.60
C MET A 149 -3.72 6.75 31.72
N ARG A 150 -5.02 6.58 32.03
CA ARG A 150 -5.73 7.33 33.06
C ARG A 150 -5.18 7.13 34.46
N THR A 151 -4.61 5.96 34.76
CA THR A 151 -4.11 5.60 36.10
C THR A 151 -2.60 5.37 36.11
N LYS A 152 -1.90 5.81 35.08
CA LYS A 152 -0.47 5.58 34.91
C LYS A 152 0.36 6.38 35.94
N THR A 153 1.39 5.76 36.47
CA THR A 153 2.40 6.43 37.27
C THR A 153 3.61 6.77 36.41
N TYR A 154 4.01 8.02 36.44
CA TYR A 154 5.17 8.56 35.77
C TYR A 154 6.28 8.86 36.77
N TYR A 155 7.42 8.25 36.60
CA TYR A 155 8.56 8.36 37.50
C TYR A 155 9.53 9.44 37.01
N TYR A 156 9.90 10.34 37.91
CA TYR A 156 10.86 11.41 37.65
C TYR A 156 11.87 11.51 38.78
N THR A 157 13.16 11.62 38.49
CA THR A 157 14.23 11.78 39.47
C THR A 157 14.84 13.18 39.35
N ALA A 158 14.69 13.97 40.38
CA ALA A 158 15.29 15.29 40.50
C ALA A 158 16.67 15.16 41.19
N LEU A 159 17.72 15.24 40.38
CA LEU A 159 19.10 15.22 40.87
C LEU A 159 19.47 16.58 41.46
N SER A 160 19.98 16.60 42.72
CA SER A 160 20.63 17.79 43.24
C SER A 160 21.97 17.99 42.54
N GLY A 161 22.29 19.24 42.18
CA GLY A 161 23.53 19.59 41.44
C GLY A 161 24.84 19.41 42.24
N LYS A 162 24.85 18.64 43.31
CA LYS A 162 26.05 18.20 44.01
C LYS A 162 26.58 16.95 43.33
N GLY A 163 27.44 17.13 42.33
CA GLY A 163 28.11 16.04 41.68
C GLY A 163 29.00 15.27 42.63
N ASN A 164 28.90 13.95 42.68
CA ASN A 164 29.93 13.13 43.32
C ASN A 164 31.17 13.13 42.44
N ILE A 165 32.29 13.61 42.95
CA ILE A 165 33.61 13.47 42.31
C ILE A 165 34.00 12.00 42.52
N VAL A 166 33.86 11.19 41.46
CA VAL A 166 34.42 9.83 41.43
C VAL A 166 35.93 9.98 41.11
N LYS A 167 36.77 9.76 42.11
CA LYS A 167 38.24 9.59 41.88
C LYS A 167 38.44 8.24 41.17
N LEU A 168 38.82 8.30 39.90
CA LEU A 168 39.09 7.12 39.08
C LEU A 168 40.39 6.37 39.42
N ILE A 169 41.25 6.92 40.27
CA ILE A 169 42.55 6.35 40.64
C ILE A 169 42.80 6.60 42.13
N GLY A 170 42.98 5.54 42.93
CA GLY A 170 43.62 5.51 44.24
C GLY A 170 42.71 5.37 45.45
N ASP A 171 42.99 4.32 46.21
CA ASP A 171 42.62 3.90 47.56
C ASP A 171 41.13 3.63 47.91
N ASP A 172 40.91 2.41 48.42
CA ASP A 172 39.68 1.72 48.78
C ASP A 172 38.99 2.27 50.04
N THR A 173 38.87 3.56 50.19
CA THR A 173 38.01 4.18 51.21
C THR A 173 37.05 5.16 50.57
N ALA A 174 36.22 4.64 49.65
CA ALA A 174 35.05 5.38 49.18
C ALA A 174 33.99 5.35 50.27
N ASN A 175 33.89 6.38 51.07
CA ASN A 175 32.69 6.74 51.79
C ASN A 175 31.60 6.97 50.77
N THR A 176 30.83 5.94 50.42
CA THR A 176 29.57 6.06 49.73
C THR A 176 28.60 6.79 50.67
N SER A 177 28.61 8.10 50.62
CA SER A 177 27.53 8.90 51.23
C SER A 177 26.28 8.56 50.47
N THR A 178 25.45 7.68 51.05
CA THR A 178 24.13 7.38 50.53
C THR A 178 23.33 8.68 50.55
N ILE A 179 23.10 9.26 49.37
CA ILE A 179 22.25 10.43 49.21
C ILE A 179 20.87 10.02 49.74
N LYS A 180 20.41 10.60 50.82
CA LYS A 180 19.03 10.41 51.28
C LYS A 180 18.10 10.96 50.20
N THR A 181 17.33 10.10 49.59
CA THR A 181 16.30 10.47 48.61
C THR A 181 14.94 10.38 49.29
N ASN A 182 14.12 11.36 49.06
CA ASN A 182 12.70 11.40 49.43
C ASN A 182 11.84 11.05 48.24
N LEU A 183 10.65 10.52 48.49
CA LEU A 183 9.68 10.19 47.47
C LEU A 183 8.41 11.00 47.66
N LYS A 184 7.88 11.60 46.60
CA LYS A 184 6.59 12.30 46.62
C LYS A 184 5.76 11.85 45.43
N SER A 185 4.53 11.39 45.70
CA SER A 185 3.56 11.03 44.66
C SER A 185 2.41 12.03 44.68
N ILE A 186 2.07 12.56 43.51
CA ILE A 186 1.03 13.58 43.33
C ILE A 186 0.20 13.21 42.13
N LYS A 187 -1.14 13.26 42.25
CA LYS A 187 -2.02 13.10 41.09
C LYS A 187 -2.07 14.38 40.25
N PHE A 188 -2.28 14.26 38.95
CA PHE A 188 -2.40 15.42 38.08
C PHE A 188 -3.46 16.41 38.55
N LYS A 189 -4.63 15.95 38.97
CA LYS A 189 -5.72 16.80 39.47
C LYS A 189 -5.36 17.59 40.71
N ASP A 190 -4.37 17.15 41.50
CA ASP A 190 -3.93 17.79 42.76
C ASP A 190 -2.75 18.77 42.52
N ILE A 191 -2.26 18.88 41.28
CA ILE A 191 -1.21 19.83 40.90
C ILE A 191 -1.84 21.16 40.50
N ASP A 192 -1.17 22.27 40.84
CA ASP A 192 -1.59 23.61 40.42
C ASP A 192 -1.75 23.67 38.89
N TYR A 193 -2.91 24.12 38.44
CA TYR A 193 -3.26 24.17 37.04
C TYR A 193 -2.28 24.99 36.20
N ASN A 194 -1.71 26.07 36.76
CA ASN A 194 -0.74 26.90 36.02
C ASN A 194 0.54 26.11 35.68
N ILE A 195 0.97 25.20 36.58
CA ILE A 195 2.11 24.32 36.36
C ILE A 195 1.77 23.29 35.24
N LEU A 196 0.59 22.68 35.34
CA LEU A 196 0.12 21.73 34.32
C LEU A 196 -0.02 22.38 32.96
N PHE A 197 -0.67 23.54 32.91
CA PHE A 197 -0.89 24.27 31.67
C PHE A 197 0.41 24.77 31.07
N GLY A 198 1.30 25.36 31.86
CA GLY A 198 2.61 25.77 31.35
C GLY A 198 3.47 24.60 30.82
N ALA A 199 3.32 23.41 31.44
CA ALA A 199 4.05 22.23 30.98
C ALA A 199 3.49 21.69 29.66
N ILE A 200 2.16 21.65 29.47
CA ILE A 200 1.55 21.12 28.23
C ILE A 200 1.77 22.05 27.04
N GLU A 201 1.83 23.36 27.27
CA GLU A 201 2.15 24.36 26.22
C GLU A 201 3.54 24.14 25.57
N CYS A 202 4.41 23.34 26.20
CA CYS A 202 5.68 22.95 25.59
C CYS A 202 5.56 21.88 24.49
N PHE A 203 4.36 21.36 24.24
CA PHE A 203 4.13 20.24 23.30
C PHE A 203 3.13 20.65 22.23
N GLU A 204 3.62 20.78 21.00
CA GLU A 204 2.75 21.06 19.84
C GLU A 204 1.76 19.92 19.60
N GLU A 205 2.18 18.68 19.87
CA GLU A 205 1.39 17.46 19.70
C GLU A 205 0.20 17.36 20.66
N LEU A 206 0.21 18.12 21.76
CA LEU A 206 -0.83 18.16 22.78
C LEU A 206 -1.67 19.45 22.71
N ARG A 207 -1.60 20.19 21.61
CA ARG A 207 -2.47 21.36 21.40
C ARG A 207 -3.93 20.93 21.40
N PHE A 208 -4.80 21.85 21.83
CA PHE A 208 -6.22 21.55 22.01
C PHE A 208 -6.90 21.12 20.70
N ASP A 209 -6.54 21.70 19.57
CA ASP A 209 -7.05 21.31 18.26
C ASP A 209 -6.71 19.86 17.91
N ILE A 210 -5.48 19.41 18.15
CA ILE A 210 -5.03 18.03 17.93
C ILE A 210 -5.72 17.07 18.91
N LEU A 211 -5.79 17.44 20.19
CA LEU A 211 -6.50 16.63 21.19
C LEU A 211 -7.98 16.51 20.89
N LYS A 212 -8.62 17.57 20.41
CA LYS A 212 -10.03 17.59 20.01
C LYS A 212 -10.31 16.69 18.82
N GLU A 213 -9.37 16.57 17.88
CA GLU A 213 -9.46 15.61 16.77
C GLU A 213 -9.45 14.16 17.25
N LYS A 214 -8.58 13.86 18.24
CA LYS A 214 -8.46 12.50 18.80
C LYS A 214 -9.57 12.16 19.79
N TYR A 215 -10.06 13.15 20.52
CA TYR A 215 -11.09 13.06 21.54
C TYR A 215 -12.18 14.11 21.31
N PRO A 216 -13.13 13.85 20.38
CA PRO A 216 -14.16 14.83 20.01
C PRO A 216 -15.04 15.30 21.17
N SER A 217 -15.21 14.50 22.21
CA SER A 217 -15.97 14.84 23.42
C SER A 217 -15.26 15.84 24.34
N LEU A 218 -13.92 16.01 24.21
CA LEU A 218 -13.11 16.89 25.07
C LEU A 218 -13.57 18.35 24.96
N LYS A 219 -13.84 19.00 26.09
CA LYS A 219 -14.39 20.37 26.15
C LYS A 219 -13.34 21.45 26.39
N SER A 220 -12.26 21.10 27.11
CA SER A 220 -11.21 22.06 27.45
C SER A 220 -9.88 21.39 27.79
N MET A 221 -8.78 22.16 27.72
CA MET A 221 -7.47 21.72 28.18
C MET A 221 -7.46 21.40 29.69
N ARG A 222 -8.24 22.13 30.47
CA ARG A 222 -8.41 21.86 31.91
C ARG A 222 -9.00 20.47 32.14
N GLU A 223 -10.03 20.11 31.36
CA GLU A 223 -10.63 18.78 31.44
C GLU A 223 -9.62 17.69 31.10
N PHE A 224 -8.81 17.87 30.06
CA PHE A 224 -7.76 16.91 29.67
C PHE A 224 -6.75 16.67 30.81
N LEU A 225 -6.34 17.74 31.50
CA LEU A 225 -5.31 17.67 32.54
C LEU A 225 -5.82 17.19 33.88
N THR A 226 -7.09 17.51 34.24
CA THR A 226 -7.57 17.35 35.61
C THR A 226 -8.76 16.43 35.79
N SER A 227 -9.46 16.01 34.73
CA SER A 227 -10.62 15.13 34.88
C SER A 227 -10.20 13.66 35.03
N ASP A 228 -11.04 12.89 35.70
CA ASP A 228 -10.83 11.45 35.91
C ASP A 228 -10.94 10.64 34.61
N GLU A 229 -11.61 11.17 33.59
CA GLU A 229 -11.73 10.57 32.27
C GLU A 229 -10.45 10.72 31.44
N PHE A 230 -9.59 11.65 31.83
CA PHE A 230 -8.33 11.93 31.16
C PHE A 230 -7.13 11.73 32.12
N LEU A 231 -6.29 12.73 32.32
CA LEU A 231 -5.06 12.60 33.10
C LEU A 231 -5.22 12.77 34.60
N GLY A 232 -6.36 13.23 35.08
CA GLY A 232 -6.56 13.62 36.50
C GLY A 232 -6.15 12.59 37.54
N ASN A 233 -6.37 11.30 37.28
CA ASN A 233 -5.98 10.20 38.13
C ASN A 233 -4.58 9.62 37.90
N SER A 234 -3.86 10.11 36.87
CA SER A 234 -2.46 9.75 36.68
C SER A 234 -1.58 10.31 37.77
N ASN A 235 -0.55 9.56 38.16
CA ASN A 235 0.37 9.96 39.21
C ASN A 235 1.72 10.41 38.64
N VAL A 236 2.31 11.43 39.25
CA VAL A 236 3.73 11.78 39.06
C VAL A 236 4.45 11.43 40.35
N GLU A 237 5.37 10.49 40.29
CA GLU A 237 6.20 10.05 41.40
C GLU A 237 7.60 10.64 41.26
N ILE A 238 7.97 11.48 42.20
CA ILE A 238 9.19 12.26 42.18
C ILE A 238 10.17 11.76 43.23
N THR A 239 11.30 11.24 42.82
CA THR A 239 12.43 10.96 43.70
C THR A 239 13.31 12.20 43.75
N TYR A 240 13.54 12.75 44.90
CA TYR A 240 14.29 14.00 45.08
C TYR A 240 15.21 13.95 46.29
N SER A 241 16.27 14.76 46.26
CA SER A 241 17.27 14.87 47.33
C SER A 241 17.31 16.24 47.99
N GLN A 242 16.43 17.17 47.61
CA GLN A 242 16.22 18.48 48.22
C GLN A 242 15.29 18.36 49.43
N ASP A 243 15.16 19.45 50.21
CA ASP A 243 14.28 19.49 51.39
C ASP A 243 12.81 19.39 50.99
N GLU A 244 12.43 19.96 49.81
CA GLU A 244 11.06 19.91 49.29
C GLU A 244 11.01 19.92 47.78
N VAL A 245 9.88 19.47 47.23
CA VAL A 245 9.57 19.56 45.80
C VAL A 245 9.03 20.95 45.50
N ASN A 246 9.86 21.78 44.89
CA ASN A 246 9.46 23.13 44.48
C ASN A 246 8.76 23.12 43.10
N GLY A 247 8.18 24.27 42.71
CA GLY A 247 7.44 24.41 41.46
C GLY A 247 8.26 24.07 40.18
N LYS A 248 9.58 24.29 40.17
CA LYS A 248 10.45 23.96 39.04
C LYS A 248 10.61 22.45 38.87
N ILE A 249 10.82 21.74 40.00
CA ILE A 249 10.92 20.28 40.00
C ILE A 249 9.59 19.66 39.54
N LEU A 250 8.48 20.18 40.06
CA LEU A 250 7.14 19.71 39.69
C LEU A 250 6.84 19.97 38.23
N PHE A 251 7.17 21.14 37.69
CA PHE A 251 7.04 21.45 36.26
C PHE A 251 7.85 20.50 35.41
N SER A 252 9.10 20.22 35.76
CA SER A 252 9.96 19.29 34.99
C SER A 252 9.42 17.86 35.07
N ALA A 253 8.90 17.42 36.20
CA ALA A 253 8.32 16.11 36.38
C ALA A 253 7.03 15.93 35.55
N VAL A 254 6.14 16.94 35.53
CA VAL A 254 4.96 16.99 34.68
C VAL A 254 5.34 16.98 33.21
N LYS A 255 6.31 17.81 32.82
CA LYS A 255 6.81 17.83 31.43
C LYS A 255 7.34 16.46 31.01
N HIS A 256 8.09 15.77 31.88
CA HIS A 256 8.56 14.41 31.59
C HIS A 256 7.41 13.41 31.41
N ALA A 257 6.36 13.50 32.22
CA ALA A 257 5.16 12.68 32.08
C ALA A 257 4.45 12.96 30.74
N LEU A 258 4.31 14.24 30.39
CA LEU A 258 3.65 14.67 29.15
C LEU A 258 4.37 14.22 27.87
N VAL A 259 5.68 14.01 27.89
CA VAL A 259 6.42 13.37 26.74
C VAL A 259 5.80 12.01 26.41
N LYS A 260 5.51 11.19 27.43
CA LYS A 260 4.92 9.86 27.23
C LYS A 260 3.46 9.94 26.79
N VAL A 261 2.73 10.97 27.29
CA VAL A 261 1.35 11.24 26.86
C VAL A 261 1.33 11.69 25.40
N ALA A 262 2.21 12.60 25.00
CA ALA A 262 2.34 13.04 23.61
C ALA A 262 2.63 11.87 22.66
N SER A 263 3.60 11.03 23.02
CA SER A 263 3.92 9.82 22.25
C SER A 263 2.71 8.89 22.11
N HIS A 264 1.89 8.74 23.15
CA HIS A 264 0.67 7.92 23.09
C HIS A 264 -0.38 8.55 22.18
N VAL A 265 -0.66 9.86 22.33
CA VAL A 265 -1.64 10.59 21.51
C VAL A 265 -1.26 10.52 20.01
N MET A 266 0.02 10.69 19.70
CA MET A 266 0.53 10.61 18.33
C MET A 266 0.52 9.19 17.75
N ALA A 267 0.57 8.17 18.59
CA ALA A 267 0.45 6.78 18.18
C ALA A 267 -0.98 6.38 17.76
N ILE A 268 -1.98 7.19 18.10
CA ILE A 268 -3.37 6.95 17.69
C ILE A 268 -3.50 7.11 16.18
N LYS A 269 -3.64 5.98 15.49
CA LYS A 269 -3.81 5.97 14.03
C LYS A 269 -5.26 6.32 13.67
N PRO A 270 -5.47 7.02 12.54
CA PRO A 270 -6.81 7.21 12.02
C PRO A 270 -7.41 5.85 11.62
N GLU A 271 -8.61 5.59 12.07
CA GLU A 271 -9.41 4.45 11.64
C GLU A 271 -10.30 4.88 10.47
N TYR A 272 -10.57 3.93 9.57
CA TYR A 272 -11.37 4.21 8.38
C TYR A 272 -12.50 3.18 8.26
N VAL A 273 -13.55 3.57 7.57
CA VAL A 273 -14.68 2.72 7.19
C VAL A 273 -15.01 2.97 5.72
N GLY A 274 -15.58 1.97 5.05
CA GLY A 274 -16.19 2.18 3.73
C GLY A 274 -17.59 2.75 3.88
N SER A 275 -17.95 3.72 3.04
CA SER A 275 -19.34 4.19 2.99
C SER A 275 -20.25 3.05 2.50
N LYS A 276 -21.46 2.97 3.05
CA LYS A 276 -22.50 2.08 2.51
C LYS A 276 -23.15 2.66 1.26
N GLU A 277 -22.91 3.91 0.98
CA GLU A 277 -23.38 4.66 -0.16
C GLU A 277 -22.43 4.49 -1.33
N PHE A 278 -22.95 3.97 -2.46
CA PHE A 278 -22.22 3.78 -3.70
C PHE A 278 -22.55 4.91 -4.66
N GLU A 279 -21.53 5.57 -5.17
CA GLU A 279 -21.68 6.73 -6.04
C GLU A 279 -21.45 6.34 -7.50
N PRO A 280 -22.23 6.93 -8.43
CA PRO A 280 -22.13 6.67 -9.85
C PRO A 280 -20.93 7.38 -10.48
N LYS A 281 -20.27 6.69 -11.39
CA LYS A 281 -19.26 7.24 -12.30
C LYS A 281 -19.58 6.79 -13.71
N GLN A 282 -19.53 7.69 -14.69
CA GLN A 282 -19.82 7.30 -16.08
C GLN A 282 -18.82 6.26 -16.58
N LEU A 283 -19.33 5.15 -17.10
CA LEU A 283 -18.51 4.04 -17.56
C LEU A 283 -17.48 4.44 -18.60
N LYS A 284 -17.87 5.27 -19.58
CA LYS A 284 -16.99 5.80 -20.64
C LYS A 284 -15.85 6.70 -20.13
N VAL A 285 -15.97 7.25 -18.93
CA VAL A 285 -14.90 8.07 -18.32
C VAL A 285 -13.86 7.17 -17.65
N ILE A 286 -14.32 6.07 -17.06
CA ILE A 286 -13.49 5.14 -16.28
C ILE A 286 -12.81 4.12 -17.16
N LEU A 287 -13.56 3.45 -18.03
CA LEU A 287 -13.02 2.41 -18.91
C LEU A 287 -12.41 3.03 -20.17
N LYS A 288 -11.11 2.81 -20.34
CA LYS A 288 -10.32 3.27 -21.49
C LYS A 288 -9.31 2.21 -21.89
N ASP A 289 -8.77 2.35 -23.08
CA ASP A 289 -7.62 1.58 -23.51
C ASP A 289 -6.46 1.79 -22.54
N LYS A 290 -5.76 0.72 -22.20
CA LYS A 290 -4.70 0.74 -21.17
C LYS A 290 -3.49 -0.06 -21.63
N LYS A 291 -2.30 0.44 -21.29
CA LYS A 291 -1.04 -0.28 -21.45
C LYS A 291 -0.48 -0.61 -20.07
N ILE A 292 -0.05 -1.85 -19.90
CA ILE A 292 0.52 -2.34 -18.65
C ILE A 292 1.92 -2.85 -18.94
N SER A 293 2.83 -2.49 -18.07
CA SER A 293 4.22 -2.94 -18.11
C SER A 293 4.42 -4.06 -17.10
N LEU A 294 4.89 -5.22 -17.55
CA LEU A 294 5.25 -6.35 -16.70
C LEU A 294 6.77 -6.58 -16.78
N GLY A 295 7.37 -6.92 -15.62
CA GLY A 295 8.78 -7.31 -15.56
C GLY A 295 9.04 -8.71 -16.10
N SER A 296 8.05 -9.61 -16.02
CA SER A 296 8.13 -10.99 -16.50
C SER A 296 6.75 -11.57 -16.80
N ILE A 297 6.71 -12.60 -17.63
CA ILE A 297 5.52 -13.43 -17.88
C ILE A 297 5.63 -14.70 -17.04
N GLU A 298 4.55 -15.10 -16.40
CA GLU A 298 4.49 -16.36 -15.65
C GLU A 298 4.43 -17.54 -16.60
N GLY A 299 5.07 -18.65 -16.22
CA GLY A 299 5.04 -19.88 -17.01
C GLY A 299 3.66 -20.51 -17.08
N ASN A 300 3.52 -21.55 -17.91
CA ASN A 300 2.32 -22.41 -18.03
C ASN A 300 1.01 -21.65 -18.29
N GLY A 301 1.08 -20.54 -19.00
CA GLY A 301 -0.10 -19.76 -19.35
C GLY A 301 -0.62 -18.85 -18.22
N GLY A 302 0.16 -18.63 -17.14
CA GLY A 302 -0.15 -17.71 -16.05
C GLY A 302 -0.16 -16.24 -16.48
N LYS A 303 0.01 -15.34 -15.51
CA LYS A 303 -0.08 -13.89 -15.72
C LYS A 303 0.85 -13.38 -16.83
N GLY A 304 0.34 -12.51 -17.67
CA GLY A 304 1.05 -11.93 -18.81
C GLY A 304 0.90 -12.70 -20.12
N ASN A 305 0.45 -13.96 -20.10
CA ASN A 305 0.14 -14.70 -21.31
C ASN A 305 -1.24 -14.31 -21.84
N SER A 306 -1.34 -14.16 -23.15
CA SER A 306 -2.60 -13.97 -23.87
C SER A 306 -3.54 -15.15 -23.64
N GLN A 307 -4.79 -14.91 -23.31
CA GLN A 307 -5.79 -15.98 -23.23
C GLN A 307 -6.20 -16.46 -24.63
N ASN A 308 -6.25 -15.55 -25.60
CA ASN A 308 -6.58 -15.87 -26.99
C ASN A 308 -5.62 -16.93 -27.57
N ASN A 309 -4.32 -16.79 -27.26
CA ASN A 309 -3.25 -17.61 -27.83
C ASN A 309 -2.49 -18.41 -26.77
N CYS A 310 -3.14 -18.74 -25.64
CA CYS A 310 -2.49 -19.49 -24.59
C CYS A 310 -2.04 -20.86 -25.08
N SER A 311 -0.79 -21.23 -24.78
CA SER A 311 -0.24 -22.54 -25.11
C SER A 311 -0.90 -23.68 -24.32
N ASN A 312 -1.36 -23.38 -23.10
CA ASN A 312 -2.13 -24.31 -22.29
C ASN A 312 -3.61 -24.25 -22.71
N GLU A 313 -4.12 -25.36 -23.26
CA GLU A 313 -5.51 -25.45 -23.73
C GLU A 313 -6.54 -25.30 -22.61
N GLU A 314 -6.17 -25.63 -21.40
CA GLU A 314 -7.05 -25.45 -20.23
C GLU A 314 -7.44 -23.99 -20.05
N TYR A 315 -6.51 -23.06 -20.32
CA TYR A 315 -6.73 -21.62 -20.15
C TYR A 315 -7.10 -20.90 -21.43
N ARG A 316 -6.83 -21.53 -22.60
CA ARG A 316 -7.07 -20.89 -23.89
C ARG A 316 -8.56 -20.66 -24.15
N LEU A 317 -8.89 -19.45 -24.53
CA LEU A 317 -10.18 -19.03 -25.05
C LEU A 317 -9.98 -17.82 -25.96
N ASP A 318 -10.39 -17.94 -27.22
CA ASP A 318 -10.35 -16.81 -28.16
C ASP A 318 -11.49 -15.83 -27.83
N LEU A 319 -11.12 -14.68 -27.29
CA LEU A 319 -12.04 -13.61 -26.90
C LEU A 319 -12.31 -12.62 -28.03
N THR A 320 -11.67 -12.76 -29.18
CA THR A 320 -11.71 -11.77 -30.27
C THR A 320 -13.16 -11.47 -30.69
N ASN A 321 -13.96 -12.50 -30.85
CA ASN A 321 -15.35 -12.41 -31.32
C ASN A 321 -16.39 -12.48 -30.19
N GLU A 322 -15.96 -12.45 -28.93
CA GLU A 322 -16.84 -12.50 -27.77
C GLU A 322 -17.31 -11.11 -27.39
N SER A 323 -18.46 -10.66 -27.87
CA SER A 323 -18.99 -9.30 -27.65
C SER A 323 -19.19 -8.94 -26.19
N TRP A 324 -19.38 -9.93 -25.32
CA TRP A 324 -19.56 -9.75 -23.89
C TRP A 324 -18.28 -9.44 -23.11
N TYR A 325 -17.10 -9.84 -23.62
CA TYR A 325 -15.83 -9.50 -23.01
C TYR A 325 -15.31 -8.21 -23.62
N VAL A 326 -15.22 -7.16 -22.81
CA VAL A 326 -15.06 -5.79 -23.32
C VAL A 326 -13.69 -5.46 -23.89
N PHE A 327 -12.63 -6.20 -23.50
CA PHE A 327 -11.29 -5.99 -23.99
C PHE A 327 -10.91 -6.97 -25.12
N ASN A 328 -9.86 -6.65 -25.84
CA ASN A 328 -9.32 -7.48 -26.93
C ASN A 328 -8.77 -8.83 -26.46
N ASP A 329 -8.25 -8.92 -25.24
CA ASP A 329 -7.60 -10.11 -24.68
C ASP A 329 -7.63 -10.08 -23.14
N ASN A 330 -7.29 -11.21 -22.50
CA ASN A 330 -7.08 -11.34 -21.07
C ASN A 330 -5.67 -11.85 -20.78
N TYR A 331 -4.88 -11.06 -20.07
CA TYR A 331 -3.50 -11.40 -19.67
C TYR A 331 -3.40 -11.75 -18.17
N GLY A 332 -4.50 -12.12 -17.57
CA GLY A 332 -4.61 -12.47 -16.15
C GLY A 332 -3.89 -13.74 -15.74
N THR A 333 -4.06 -14.09 -14.46
CA THR A 333 -3.59 -15.36 -13.87
C THR A 333 -4.36 -16.56 -14.43
N SER A 334 -3.95 -17.77 -14.05
CA SER A 334 -4.65 -19.01 -14.37
C SER A 334 -6.11 -19.00 -13.90
N GLU A 335 -6.33 -18.60 -12.66
CA GLU A 335 -7.65 -18.55 -12.03
C GLU A 335 -8.58 -17.56 -12.74
N GLU A 336 -8.04 -16.41 -13.13
CA GLU A 336 -8.79 -15.40 -13.87
C GLU A 336 -9.17 -15.88 -15.27
N LYS A 337 -8.29 -16.63 -15.95
CA LYS A 337 -8.60 -17.26 -17.24
C LYS A 337 -9.65 -18.37 -17.11
N LEU A 338 -9.58 -19.17 -16.05
CA LEU A 338 -10.59 -20.19 -15.75
C LEU A 338 -11.96 -19.55 -15.50
N PHE A 339 -12.02 -18.45 -14.76
CA PHE A 339 -13.28 -17.72 -14.59
C PHE A 339 -13.88 -17.26 -15.92
N VAL A 340 -13.08 -16.68 -16.81
CA VAL A 340 -13.56 -16.22 -18.12
C VAL A 340 -14.08 -17.39 -18.98
N LYS A 341 -13.44 -18.57 -18.93
CA LYS A 341 -13.94 -19.79 -19.56
C LYS A 341 -15.25 -20.28 -18.91
N TYR A 342 -15.28 -20.30 -17.58
CA TYR A 342 -16.48 -20.69 -16.83
C TYR A 342 -17.67 -19.77 -17.17
N PHE A 343 -17.44 -18.46 -17.26
CA PHE A 343 -18.47 -17.53 -17.71
C PHE A 343 -19.01 -17.91 -19.07
N LYS A 344 -18.14 -18.16 -20.06
CA LYS A 344 -18.53 -18.56 -21.42
C LYS A 344 -19.35 -19.83 -21.45
N THR A 345 -18.97 -20.82 -20.65
CA THR A 345 -19.58 -22.16 -20.71
C THR A 345 -20.83 -22.32 -19.84
N ASN A 346 -20.87 -21.64 -18.67
CA ASN A 346 -21.88 -21.89 -17.64
C ASN A 346 -22.82 -20.70 -17.38
N ILE A 347 -22.36 -19.47 -17.53
CA ILE A 347 -23.14 -18.26 -17.23
C ILE A 347 -23.77 -17.69 -18.50
N GLU A 348 -22.98 -17.48 -19.54
CA GLU A 348 -23.43 -16.87 -20.78
C GLU A 348 -24.66 -17.57 -21.41
N PRO A 349 -24.72 -18.90 -21.52
CA PRO A 349 -25.89 -19.57 -22.10
C PRO A 349 -27.18 -19.20 -21.36
N LYS A 350 -27.15 -19.12 -20.03
CA LYS A 350 -28.31 -18.76 -19.20
C LYS A 350 -28.75 -17.31 -19.41
N LEU A 351 -27.76 -16.38 -19.58
CA LEU A 351 -28.07 -14.99 -19.87
C LEU A 351 -28.66 -14.80 -21.27
N LYS A 352 -28.17 -15.57 -22.25
CA LYS A 352 -28.73 -15.62 -23.61
C LYS A 352 -30.18 -16.15 -23.64
N GLU A 353 -30.46 -17.23 -22.92
CA GLU A 353 -31.78 -17.79 -22.82
C GLU A 353 -32.81 -16.78 -22.30
N LYS A 354 -32.37 -15.93 -21.34
CA LYS A 354 -33.19 -14.85 -20.77
C LYS A 354 -33.21 -13.57 -21.62
N ASN A 355 -32.50 -13.53 -22.75
CA ASN A 355 -32.39 -12.40 -23.66
C ASN A 355 -31.94 -11.13 -22.94
N LEU A 356 -30.86 -11.25 -22.11
CA LEU A 356 -30.29 -10.18 -21.34
C LEU A 356 -29.06 -9.58 -22.05
N GLU A 357 -28.81 -8.30 -21.85
CA GLU A 357 -27.57 -7.65 -22.26
C GLU A 357 -26.55 -7.81 -21.13
N TYR A 358 -25.31 -8.26 -21.45
CA TYR A 358 -24.30 -8.54 -20.42
C TYR A 358 -22.88 -8.24 -20.90
N TYR A 359 -22.03 -7.85 -19.97
CA TYR A 359 -20.63 -7.55 -20.20
C TYR A 359 -19.76 -7.98 -19.02
N VAL A 360 -18.58 -8.50 -19.31
CA VAL A 360 -17.52 -8.80 -18.35
C VAL A 360 -16.39 -7.80 -18.56
N VAL A 361 -16.13 -7.04 -17.55
CA VAL A 361 -15.06 -6.02 -17.52
C VAL A 361 -13.96 -6.50 -16.59
N ARG A 362 -12.76 -6.66 -17.14
CA ARG A 362 -11.58 -6.89 -16.31
C ARG A 362 -11.15 -5.59 -15.63
N ASN A 363 -10.96 -5.65 -14.33
CA ASN A 363 -10.41 -4.54 -13.56
C ASN A 363 -8.88 -4.66 -13.48
N GLU A 364 -8.18 -4.07 -14.42
CA GLU A 364 -6.73 -4.07 -14.40
C GLU A 364 -6.22 -2.83 -13.66
N ARG A 365 -6.35 -2.83 -12.33
CA ARG A 365 -5.90 -1.76 -11.43
C ARG A 365 -6.43 -0.37 -11.83
N ILE A 366 -7.73 -0.30 -12.04
CA ILE A 366 -8.43 0.97 -12.27
C ILE A 366 -8.82 1.53 -10.89
N PRO A 367 -8.19 2.62 -10.41
CA PRO A 367 -8.40 3.10 -9.04
C PRO A 367 -9.85 3.44 -8.72
N GLU A 368 -10.59 3.89 -9.73
CA GLU A 368 -11.99 4.29 -9.62
C GLU A 368 -12.95 3.11 -9.41
N LEU A 369 -12.50 1.88 -9.71
CA LEU A 369 -13.26 0.65 -9.49
C LEU A 369 -12.97 0.00 -8.13
N ALA A 370 -12.03 0.56 -7.37
CA ALA A 370 -11.79 0.12 -6.01
C ALA A 370 -13.00 0.39 -5.12
N ILE A 371 -13.30 -0.56 -4.23
CA ILE A 371 -14.31 -0.45 -3.19
C ILE A 371 -13.68 -0.65 -1.82
N TYR A 372 -14.37 -0.23 -0.76
CA TYR A 372 -13.82 -0.21 0.59
C TYR A 372 -14.74 -0.95 1.56
N SER A 373 -14.18 -1.85 2.36
CA SER A 373 -14.93 -2.63 3.35
C SER A 373 -15.66 -1.73 4.35
N PHE A 374 -16.90 -2.08 4.69
CA PHE A 374 -17.75 -1.24 5.55
C PHE A 374 -17.18 -1.07 6.96
N GLU A 375 -16.53 -2.08 7.50
CA GLU A 375 -16.05 -2.09 8.87
C GLU A 375 -14.68 -1.43 9.07
N ALA A 376 -13.73 -1.72 8.17
CA ALA A 376 -12.34 -1.32 8.34
C ALA A 376 -11.82 -0.37 7.24
N GLY A 377 -12.65 -0.05 6.22
CA GLY A 377 -12.24 0.80 5.10
C GLY A 377 -11.06 0.22 4.33
N GLU A 378 -10.87 -1.09 4.35
CA GLU A 378 -9.84 -1.78 3.58
C GLU A 378 -10.16 -1.73 2.10
N ARG A 379 -9.14 -1.45 1.29
CA ARG A 379 -9.30 -1.34 -0.15
C ARG A 379 -9.38 -2.70 -0.79
N PHE A 380 -10.43 -2.91 -1.57
CA PHE A 380 -10.65 -4.08 -2.41
C PHE A 380 -10.77 -3.67 -3.87
N GLU A 381 -10.01 -4.32 -4.74
CA GLU A 381 -10.05 -4.16 -6.19
C GLU A 381 -10.44 -5.51 -6.79
N PRO A 382 -11.74 -5.79 -6.99
CA PRO A 382 -12.17 -7.05 -7.58
C PRO A 382 -11.62 -7.19 -9.00
N ASP A 383 -11.19 -8.38 -9.38
CA ASP A 383 -10.55 -8.63 -10.69
C ASP A 383 -11.52 -8.45 -11.85
N PHE A 384 -12.82 -8.72 -11.63
CA PHE A 384 -13.83 -8.56 -12.67
C PHE A 384 -15.09 -7.86 -12.15
N LEU A 385 -15.69 -7.09 -13.06
CA LEU A 385 -17.05 -6.60 -12.92
C LEU A 385 -17.93 -7.29 -13.96
N LEU A 386 -19.06 -7.85 -13.49
CA LEU A 386 -20.09 -8.42 -14.33
C LEU A 386 -21.27 -7.46 -14.40
N PHE A 387 -21.58 -6.96 -15.58
CA PHE A 387 -22.78 -6.17 -15.82
C PHE A 387 -23.84 -7.01 -16.51
N VAL A 388 -25.05 -6.97 -16.00
CA VAL A 388 -26.21 -7.60 -16.63
C VAL A 388 -27.37 -6.62 -16.62
N ARG A 389 -27.92 -6.33 -17.79
CA ARG A 389 -28.99 -5.36 -17.99
C ARG A 389 -30.26 -6.02 -18.51
N LYS A 390 -31.35 -5.76 -17.81
CA LYS A 390 -32.70 -6.19 -18.16
C LYS A 390 -33.52 -4.99 -18.56
N GLN A 391 -34.09 -5.01 -19.75
CA GLN A 391 -35.00 -3.97 -20.18
C GLN A 391 -36.34 -4.12 -19.43
N LYS A 392 -36.92 -2.99 -19.00
CA LYS A 392 -38.24 -2.87 -18.39
C LYS A 392 -39.17 -2.10 -19.33
N ASN A 393 -40.45 -2.06 -19.00
CA ASN A 393 -41.43 -1.26 -19.75
C ASN A 393 -41.04 0.27 -19.75
N GLU A 394 -40.49 0.72 -18.63
CA GLU A 394 -39.94 2.05 -18.49
C GLU A 394 -38.50 1.92 -17.93
N GLY A 395 -37.48 2.30 -18.72
CA GLY A 395 -36.09 2.25 -18.36
C GLY A 395 -35.49 0.85 -18.38
N SER A 396 -34.41 0.65 -17.60
CA SER A 396 -33.72 -0.63 -17.46
C SER A 396 -33.30 -0.90 -16.03
N LEU A 397 -33.09 -2.17 -15.70
CA LEU A 397 -32.42 -2.58 -14.45
C LEU A 397 -31.05 -3.16 -14.79
N THR A 398 -30.00 -2.55 -14.25
CA THR A 398 -28.63 -3.01 -14.41
C THR A 398 -28.12 -3.60 -13.10
N TYR A 399 -27.63 -4.82 -13.15
CA TYR A 399 -26.89 -5.46 -12.08
C TYR A 399 -25.39 -5.23 -12.31
N GLN A 400 -24.68 -4.78 -11.28
CA GLN A 400 -23.22 -4.69 -11.25
C GLN A 400 -22.71 -5.70 -10.23
N GLY A 401 -22.10 -6.78 -10.72
CA GLY A 401 -21.55 -7.85 -9.90
C GLY A 401 -20.04 -7.74 -9.77
N TYR A 402 -19.50 -8.02 -8.57
CA TYR A 402 -18.07 -8.14 -8.32
C TYR A 402 -17.67 -9.61 -8.26
N VAL A 403 -16.65 -9.97 -9.04
CA VAL A 403 -16.12 -11.33 -9.08
C VAL A 403 -14.61 -11.30 -8.86
N GLU A 404 -14.16 -12.16 -7.95
CA GLU A 404 -12.75 -12.31 -7.56
C GLU A 404 -12.33 -13.77 -7.69
N PRO A 405 -11.61 -14.14 -8.77
CA PRO A 405 -10.97 -15.44 -8.87
C PRO A 405 -9.79 -15.54 -7.92
N LYS A 406 -9.67 -16.65 -7.19
CA LYS A 406 -8.60 -16.85 -6.18
C LYS A 406 -7.98 -18.23 -6.27
N GLY A 407 -6.65 -18.28 -6.20
CA GLY A 407 -5.90 -19.51 -5.98
C GLY A 407 -6.02 -20.00 -4.53
N ASN A 408 -5.89 -21.32 -4.32
CA ASN A 408 -6.08 -21.96 -3.02
C ASN A 408 -5.23 -21.36 -1.89
N GLN A 409 -4.00 -20.93 -2.20
CA GLN A 409 -3.05 -20.39 -1.22
C GLN A 409 -3.45 -19.00 -0.68
N LEU A 410 -4.41 -18.32 -1.31
CA LEU A 410 -4.81 -16.96 -0.93
C LEU A 410 -6.19 -16.90 -0.26
N LEU A 411 -6.94 -18.01 -0.23
CA LEU A 411 -8.31 -18.05 0.28
C LEU A 411 -8.40 -17.60 1.75
N GLU A 412 -7.51 -18.09 2.61
CA GLU A 412 -7.52 -17.75 4.05
C GLU A 412 -7.09 -16.30 4.29
N ASN A 413 -6.02 -15.86 3.63
CA ASN A 413 -5.47 -14.51 3.82
C ASN A 413 -6.42 -13.40 3.34
N ASP A 414 -7.19 -13.69 2.30
CA ASP A 414 -8.11 -12.74 1.67
C ASP A 414 -9.58 -12.97 2.07
N ALA A 415 -9.86 -13.84 3.04
CA ALA A 415 -11.23 -14.22 3.45
C ALA A 415 -12.13 -13.00 3.76
N TRP A 416 -11.58 -11.92 4.28
CA TRP A 416 -12.31 -10.68 4.54
C TRP A 416 -12.94 -10.07 3.27
N LYS A 417 -12.30 -10.23 2.10
CA LYS A 417 -12.81 -9.74 0.81
C LYS A 417 -14.08 -10.50 0.40
N GLU A 418 -14.09 -11.81 0.62
CA GLU A 418 -15.27 -12.64 0.36
C GLU A 418 -16.43 -12.25 1.28
N VAL A 419 -16.14 -12.11 2.59
CA VAL A 419 -17.14 -11.65 3.57
C VAL A 419 -17.70 -10.29 3.18
N PHE A 420 -16.84 -9.34 2.87
CA PHE A 420 -17.25 -8.00 2.42
C PHE A 420 -18.08 -8.06 1.13
N SER A 421 -17.64 -8.85 0.14
CA SER A 421 -18.35 -9.02 -1.12
C SER A 421 -19.81 -9.48 -0.87
N MET A 422 -19.99 -10.46 0.01
CA MET A 422 -21.32 -10.98 0.37
C MET A 422 -22.18 -10.02 1.20
N GLN A 423 -21.56 -9.04 1.87
CA GLN A 423 -22.28 -8.00 2.61
C GLN A 423 -22.84 -6.92 1.68
N ILE A 424 -22.20 -6.67 0.53
CA ILE A 424 -22.54 -5.56 -0.37
C ILE A 424 -24.02 -5.57 -0.72
N GLU A 425 -24.57 -6.71 -1.17
CA GLU A 425 -25.97 -6.80 -1.59
C GLU A 425 -26.96 -6.40 -0.49
N LYS A 426 -26.64 -6.69 0.77
CA LYS A 426 -27.53 -6.47 1.92
C LYS A 426 -27.43 -5.05 2.49
N GLU A 427 -26.25 -4.44 2.41
CA GLU A 427 -25.95 -3.24 3.17
C GLU A 427 -25.74 -1.99 2.31
N HIS A 428 -25.60 -2.14 0.98
CA HIS A 428 -25.38 -1.00 0.11
C HIS A 428 -26.62 -0.16 -0.13
N SER A 429 -26.42 1.13 -0.38
CA SER A 429 -27.37 2.04 -0.97
C SER A 429 -26.76 2.68 -2.22
N VAL A 430 -27.59 2.98 -3.21
CA VAL A 430 -27.19 3.62 -4.46
C VAL A 430 -27.64 5.06 -4.44
N THR A 431 -26.73 6.00 -4.64
CA THR A 431 -27.08 7.42 -4.74
C THR A 431 -27.25 7.86 -6.18
N GLY A 432 -28.23 8.68 -6.41
CA GLY A 432 -28.52 9.34 -7.68
C GLY A 432 -29.94 9.08 -8.17
N LEU A 433 -30.46 10.06 -8.92
CA LEU A 433 -31.73 9.94 -9.65
C LEU A 433 -31.39 9.53 -11.08
N PHE A 434 -31.67 8.28 -11.44
CA PHE A 434 -31.44 7.75 -12.77
C PHE A 434 -32.77 7.33 -13.38
N ALA A 435 -32.84 7.39 -14.71
CA ALA A 435 -33.93 6.76 -15.46
C ALA A 435 -33.87 5.24 -15.37
N ASP A 436 -32.68 4.69 -15.08
CA ASP A 436 -32.41 3.27 -14.95
C ASP A 436 -32.13 2.91 -13.48
N ASP A 437 -32.60 1.75 -13.06
CA ASP A 437 -32.32 1.19 -11.75
C ASP A 437 -30.97 0.44 -11.75
N TYR A 438 -30.26 0.48 -10.63
CA TYR A 438 -29.02 -0.26 -10.43
C TYR A 438 -29.08 -1.11 -9.15
N LYS A 439 -28.54 -2.31 -9.23
CA LYS A 439 -28.29 -3.20 -8.08
C LYS A 439 -26.84 -3.64 -8.07
N ILE A 440 -26.21 -3.59 -6.91
CA ILE A 440 -24.82 -3.99 -6.74
C ILE A 440 -24.80 -5.32 -5.97
N ILE A 441 -24.00 -6.26 -6.46
CA ILE A 441 -23.95 -7.62 -5.94
C ILE A 441 -22.49 -8.03 -5.80
N GLY A 442 -22.16 -8.71 -4.71
CA GLY A 442 -20.89 -9.40 -4.55
C GLY A 442 -21.10 -10.90 -4.59
N PHE A 443 -20.17 -11.60 -5.21
CA PHE A 443 -20.16 -13.06 -5.26
C PHE A 443 -19.09 -13.61 -4.33
N PRO A 444 -19.22 -14.89 -3.87
CA PRO A 444 -18.12 -15.63 -3.27
C PRO A 444 -16.92 -15.69 -4.20
N PHE A 445 -15.75 -16.05 -3.68
CA PHE A 445 -14.60 -16.25 -4.55
C PHE A 445 -14.87 -17.33 -5.62
N PHE A 446 -14.47 -17.02 -6.85
CA PHE A 446 -14.37 -18.06 -7.87
C PHE A 446 -13.08 -18.85 -7.62
N ASN A 447 -13.22 -20.11 -7.23
CA ASN A 447 -12.11 -21.03 -7.09
C ASN A 447 -12.53 -22.41 -7.54
N ASN A 448 -11.85 -22.93 -8.56
CA ASN A 448 -12.23 -24.15 -9.24
C ASN A 448 -12.14 -25.41 -8.37
N ASP A 449 -11.33 -25.39 -7.31
CA ASP A 449 -11.05 -26.57 -6.49
C ASP A 449 -11.89 -26.63 -5.21
N ASN A 450 -12.01 -25.49 -4.50
CA ASN A 450 -12.52 -25.49 -3.12
C ASN A 450 -13.75 -24.61 -2.89
N ARG A 451 -14.15 -23.75 -3.83
CA ARG A 451 -15.25 -22.79 -3.68
C ARG A 451 -16.25 -22.81 -4.83
N MET A 452 -16.15 -23.78 -5.74
CA MET A 452 -17.00 -23.84 -6.93
C MET A 452 -18.48 -24.01 -6.56
N ASP A 453 -18.79 -24.86 -5.60
CA ASP A 453 -20.19 -25.14 -5.19
C ASP A 453 -20.86 -23.88 -4.62
N GLU A 454 -20.14 -23.13 -3.76
CA GLU A 454 -20.64 -21.88 -3.18
C GLU A 454 -20.83 -20.82 -4.27
N PHE A 455 -19.86 -20.70 -5.18
CA PHE A 455 -19.94 -19.76 -6.29
C PHE A 455 -21.09 -20.09 -7.24
N GLU A 456 -21.24 -21.35 -7.64
CA GLU A 456 -22.34 -21.81 -8.50
C GLU A 456 -23.71 -21.58 -7.86
N LYS A 457 -23.83 -21.90 -6.57
CA LYS A 457 -25.05 -21.65 -5.83
C LYS A 457 -25.42 -20.17 -5.81
N ALA A 458 -24.44 -19.28 -5.54
CA ALA A 458 -24.66 -17.85 -5.52
C ALA A 458 -25.08 -17.32 -6.91
N ILE A 459 -24.37 -17.73 -7.97
CA ILE A 459 -24.71 -17.37 -9.36
C ILE A 459 -26.12 -17.86 -9.73
N ASN A 460 -26.44 -19.10 -9.43
CA ASN A 460 -27.77 -19.66 -9.75
C ASN A 460 -28.91 -18.94 -8.99
N THR A 461 -28.71 -18.68 -7.70
CA THR A 461 -29.66 -17.90 -6.89
C THR A 461 -29.87 -16.50 -7.46
N TRP A 462 -28.76 -15.83 -7.80
CA TRP A 462 -28.85 -14.52 -8.43
C TRP A 462 -29.54 -14.57 -9.80
N MET A 463 -29.24 -15.57 -10.61
CA MET A 463 -29.89 -15.76 -11.92
C MET A 463 -31.41 -15.95 -11.83
N GLU A 464 -31.93 -16.48 -10.73
CA GLU A 464 -33.38 -16.57 -10.50
C GLU A 464 -34.01 -15.19 -10.27
N THR A 465 -33.27 -14.23 -9.81
CA THR A 465 -33.72 -12.84 -9.55
C THR A 465 -33.64 -11.92 -10.76
N VAL A 466 -32.81 -12.26 -11.75
CA VAL A 466 -32.60 -11.53 -12.99
C VAL A 466 -33.58 -12.00 -14.07
#